data_61922bdd95216e8d6e479c725d1a2552
#
_entry.id   61922bdd95216e8d6e479c725d1a2552
#
_cell.length_a   1.000
_cell.length_b   1.000
_cell.length_c   1.000
_cell.angle_alpha   90.00
_cell.angle_beta   90.00
_cell.angle_gamma   90.00
#
_symmetry.space_group_name_H-M   'P 1'
#
loop_
_entity.id
_entity.type
_entity.pdbx_description
1 polymer ?
#
loop_
_entity_poly.entity_id
_entity_poly.type
_entity_poly.pdbx_seq_one_letter_code
_entity_poly.pdbx_strand_id
1 'polypeptide(L)'
;MKKAVILDTSAIMYRSHFALMGMRNSNGMSTGATFGFINTLESVIREFRPDYLVACLDVKRSELDRTGELETYKAHRESMPEELVMQIDTIMKVLDGYRIPKYKKTGQEADDVIATFATKFSNDEDEQIEVFVITGDKDLAQLVDGKINIALLGKGDKNSAFKHIKTDEDVVEYLGVTPDKIPDLFGLMGDKSDGIPGVAGFGPKNGVKLITTYGNLEGIYENIDEIKGKQKEKLLTDKENAFISRELATVKRELDVEYDKNKLKFEEKDFDSLLELYEELDFKRFSKAVEEEKERFLQSGNQKELTEEEKQILEKNKKITEEKLEKERFEREKVEKQELEYDKENPIFDGISHFYEYVEYEHNSEIDKKIDEIQVLKEKLAMEQTLPQDYLPNRT
;
A
#
# COMPACT_ATOMS: atom_id res chain seq x y z
N MET A 1 18.46 10.41 -14.40
CA MET A 1 17.67 11.03 -13.33
C MET A 1 17.48 9.99 -12.25
N LYS A 2 17.82 10.32 -11.02
CA LYS A 2 17.63 9.47 -9.84
C LYS A 2 16.15 9.42 -9.48
N LYS A 3 15.75 8.36 -8.76
CA LYS A 3 14.37 8.20 -8.29
C LYS A 3 14.33 8.10 -6.78
N ALA A 4 13.52 8.94 -6.15
CA ALA A 4 13.19 8.83 -4.74
C ALA A 4 11.75 8.34 -4.59
N VAL A 5 11.56 7.34 -3.73
CA VAL A 5 10.25 6.81 -3.39
C VAL A 5 9.98 7.07 -1.92
N ILE A 6 8.81 7.61 -1.63
CA ILE A 6 8.34 7.92 -0.27
C ILE A 6 7.10 7.10 0.00
N LEU A 7 7.12 6.28 1.04
CA LEU A 7 6.02 5.42 1.42
C LEU A 7 5.15 6.09 2.50
N ASP A 8 3.88 6.24 2.22
CA ASP A 8 2.86 6.42 3.23
C ASP A 8 2.60 5.05 3.87
N THR A 9 3.36 4.78 4.92
CA THR A 9 3.37 3.47 5.56
C THR A 9 2.01 3.13 6.18
N SER A 10 1.35 4.12 6.75
CA SER A 10 0.03 3.95 7.37
C SER A 10 -1.02 3.57 6.34
N ALA A 11 -1.08 4.27 5.22
CA ALA A 11 -2.03 3.95 4.15
C ALA A 11 -1.81 2.53 3.60
N ILE A 12 -0.54 2.11 3.41
CA ILE A 12 -0.21 0.77 2.96
C ILE A 12 -0.64 -0.28 3.99
N MET A 13 -0.37 -0.05 5.28
CA MET A 13 -0.76 -0.96 6.37
C MET A 13 -2.28 -1.14 6.46
N TYR A 14 -3.04 -0.05 6.52
CA TYR A 14 -4.49 -0.10 6.60
C TYR A 14 -5.11 -0.79 5.39
N ARG A 15 -4.67 -0.41 4.18
CA ARG A 15 -5.14 -1.05 2.96
C ARG A 15 -4.87 -2.55 2.95
N SER A 16 -3.67 -2.97 3.33
CA SER A 16 -3.27 -4.37 3.38
C SER A 16 -4.10 -5.15 4.39
N HIS A 17 -4.34 -4.56 5.57
CA HIS A 17 -5.19 -5.16 6.61
C HIS A 17 -6.60 -5.42 6.09
N PHE A 18 -7.27 -4.40 5.53
CA PHE A 18 -8.66 -4.55 5.07
C PHE A 18 -8.78 -5.45 3.82
N ALA A 19 -7.76 -5.52 2.98
CA ALA A 19 -7.77 -6.39 1.81
C ALA A 19 -7.59 -7.88 2.17
N LEU A 20 -6.89 -8.18 3.28
CA LEU A 20 -6.50 -9.53 3.67
C LEU A 20 -6.93 -9.87 5.12
N MET A 21 -8.09 -9.33 5.55
CA MET A 21 -8.66 -9.67 6.85
C MET A 21 -8.87 -11.18 6.98
N GLY A 22 -8.48 -11.72 8.15
CA GLY A 22 -8.64 -13.14 8.45
C GLY A 22 -7.47 -14.03 8.02
N MET A 23 -6.50 -13.51 7.25
CA MET A 23 -5.29 -14.27 6.95
C MET A 23 -4.44 -14.48 8.20
N ARG A 24 -4.08 -15.76 8.46
CA ARG A 24 -3.33 -16.19 9.64
C ARG A 24 -2.25 -17.19 9.24
N ASN A 25 -1.17 -17.25 10.03
CA ASN A 25 -0.18 -18.31 9.90
C ASN A 25 -0.64 -19.61 10.61
N SER A 26 0.17 -20.67 10.54
CA SER A 26 -0.11 -21.97 11.16
C SER A 26 -0.33 -21.90 12.67
N ASN A 27 0.25 -20.89 13.34
CA ASN A 27 0.10 -20.65 14.78
C ASN A 27 -1.14 -19.81 15.13
N GLY A 28 -1.97 -19.44 14.13
CA GLY A 28 -3.18 -18.63 14.31
C GLY A 28 -2.92 -17.12 14.45
N MET A 29 -1.68 -16.65 14.29
CA MET A 29 -1.32 -15.23 14.33
C MET A 29 -1.83 -14.52 13.08
N SER A 30 -2.46 -13.34 13.23
CA SER A 30 -2.89 -12.51 12.11
C SER A 30 -1.68 -11.98 11.33
N THR A 31 -1.65 -12.22 10.01
CA THR A 31 -0.51 -11.91 9.13
C THR A 31 -0.88 -11.14 7.86
N GLY A 32 -2.18 -10.90 7.64
CA GLY A 32 -2.68 -10.32 6.39
C GLY A 32 -2.13 -8.92 6.09
N ALA A 33 -2.05 -8.04 7.11
CA ALA A 33 -1.50 -6.71 6.92
C ALA A 33 -0.02 -6.77 6.52
N THR A 34 0.77 -7.62 7.18
CA THR A 34 2.20 -7.81 6.87
C THR A 34 2.40 -8.39 5.48
N PHE A 35 1.62 -9.41 5.11
CA PHE A 35 1.67 -10.02 3.77
C PHE A 35 1.37 -9.01 2.67
N GLY A 36 0.26 -8.27 2.81
CA GLY A 36 -0.13 -7.23 1.86
C GLY A 36 0.87 -6.08 1.78
N PHE A 37 1.47 -5.70 2.91
CA PHE A 37 2.51 -4.69 2.97
C PHE A 37 3.74 -5.12 2.16
N ILE A 38 4.24 -6.35 2.36
CA ILE A 38 5.38 -6.88 1.59
C ILE A 38 5.07 -6.93 0.10
N ASN A 39 3.88 -7.42 -0.31
CA ASN A 39 3.47 -7.43 -1.71
C ASN A 39 3.48 -6.03 -2.34
N THR A 40 2.98 -5.03 -1.60
CA THR A 40 2.97 -3.64 -2.06
C THR A 40 4.39 -3.10 -2.18
N LEU A 41 5.23 -3.33 -1.16
CA LEU A 41 6.64 -2.91 -1.15
C LEU A 41 7.43 -3.51 -2.31
N GLU A 42 7.29 -4.81 -2.55
CA GLU A 42 7.93 -5.49 -3.69
C GLU A 42 7.44 -4.94 -5.04
N SER A 43 6.15 -4.60 -5.14
CA SER A 43 5.62 -3.95 -6.34
C SER A 43 6.19 -2.56 -6.55
N VAL A 44 6.36 -1.78 -5.48
CA VAL A 44 7.01 -0.47 -5.50
C VAL A 44 8.46 -0.60 -5.98
N ILE A 45 9.25 -1.48 -5.38
CA ILE A 45 10.66 -1.67 -5.73
C ILE A 45 10.80 -2.09 -7.19
N ARG A 46 9.97 -3.03 -7.64
CA ARG A 46 10.00 -3.54 -9.02
C ARG A 46 9.62 -2.47 -10.05
N GLU A 47 8.57 -1.67 -9.77
CA GLU A 47 8.04 -0.69 -10.71
C GLU A 47 8.92 0.56 -10.78
N PHE A 48 9.28 1.11 -9.64
CA PHE A 48 10.00 2.39 -9.59
C PHE A 48 11.52 2.23 -9.63
N ARG A 49 12.08 1.11 -9.14
CA ARG A 49 13.53 0.89 -9.01
C ARG A 49 14.22 2.09 -8.34
N PRO A 50 13.90 2.36 -7.07
CA PRO A 50 14.33 3.56 -6.39
C PRO A 50 15.85 3.60 -6.16
N ASP A 51 16.45 4.79 -6.29
CA ASP A 51 17.79 5.08 -5.77
C ASP A 51 17.72 5.47 -4.28
N TYR A 52 16.58 6.07 -3.88
CA TYR A 52 16.28 6.50 -2.51
C TYR A 52 14.90 6.00 -2.10
N LEU A 53 14.79 5.47 -0.90
CA LEU A 53 13.52 4.94 -0.38
C LEU A 53 13.38 5.28 1.10
N VAL A 54 12.23 5.85 1.47
CA VAL A 54 11.95 6.26 2.85
C VAL A 54 10.51 5.91 3.23
N ALA A 55 10.33 5.45 4.46
CA ALA A 55 9.03 5.15 5.04
C ALA A 55 8.62 6.26 6.02
N CYS A 56 7.50 6.92 5.75
CA CYS A 56 6.91 7.92 6.63
C CYS A 56 5.81 7.29 7.48
N LEU A 57 5.80 7.62 8.78
CA LEU A 57 4.94 7.02 9.79
C LEU A 57 4.13 8.11 10.49
N ASP A 58 2.87 7.80 10.78
CA ASP A 58 2.05 8.62 11.64
C ASP A 58 2.48 8.56 13.11
N VAL A 59 2.15 9.60 13.83
CA VAL A 59 2.15 9.62 15.29
C VAL A 59 0.74 9.35 15.83
N LYS A 60 0.63 9.10 17.12
CA LYS A 60 -0.69 8.93 17.73
C LYS A 60 -1.48 10.24 17.64
N ARG A 61 -2.80 10.15 17.44
CA ARG A 61 -3.68 11.33 17.37
C ARG A 61 -3.48 12.30 18.55
N SER A 62 -3.27 11.76 19.75
CA SER A 62 -3.03 12.58 20.96
C SER A 62 -1.72 13.39 20.93
N GLU A 63 -0.84 13.10 19.97
CA GLU A 63 0.44 13.78 19.78
C GLU A 63 0.40 14.81 18.64
N LEU A 64 -0.75 14.96 17.93
CA LEU A 64 -0.89 15.87 16.79
C LEU A 64 -1.18 17.30 17.22
N ASP A 65 -0.45 18.27 16.68
CA ASP A 65 -0.66 19.70 16.93
C ASP A 65 -2.01 20.17 16.39
N ARG A 66 -2.43 19.69 15.21
CA ARG A 66 -3.70 20.04 14.55
C ARG A 66 -4.94 19.74 15.39
N THR A 67 -4.87 18.80 16.33
CA THR A 67 -5.98 18.52 17.25
C THR A 67 -6.22 19.68 18.24
N GLY A 68 -5.22 20.53 18.48
CA GLY A 68 -5.36 21.77 19.23
C GLY A 68 -5.99 22.91 18.43
N GLU A 69 -5.89 22.87 17.10
CA GLU A 69 -6.46 23.87 16.19
C GLU A 69 -7.98 23.65 15.97
N LEU A 70 -8.40 22.38 15.86
CA LEU A 70 -9.80 21.99 15.73
C LEU A 70 -10.07 20.69 16.50
N GLU A 71 -10.88 20.79 17.56
CA GLU A 71 -11.21 19.64 18.43
C GLU A 71 -11.87 18.48 17.68
N THR A 72 -12.66 18.80 16.64
CA THR A 72 -13.33 17.79 15.78
C THR A 72 -12.38 17.10 14.79
N TYR A 73 -11.16 17.61 14.61
CA TYR A 73 -10.20 17.07 13.65
C TYR A 73 -9.88 15.61 13.97
N LYS A 74 -10.18 14.73 13.02
CA LYS A 74 -10.02 13.27 13.14
C LYS A 74 -10.66 12.66 14.43
N ALA A 75 -11.58 13.40 15.11
CA ALA A 75 -12.15 12.96 16.39
C ALA A 75 -13.01 11.69 16.28
N HIS A 76 -13.62 11.49 15.15
CA HIS A 76 -14.50 10.35 14.88
C HIS A 76 -13.80 9.16 14.19
N ARG A 77 -12.48 9.26 13.91
CA ARG A 77 -11.72 8.12 13.42
C ARG A 77 -11.70 7.02 14.49
N GLU A 78 -12.10 5.83 14.08
CA GLU A 78 -12.02 4.64 14.94
C GLU A 78 -10.58 4.34 15.33
N SER A 79 -10.41 3.67 16.47
CA SER A 79 -9.10 3.16 16.87
C SER A 79 -8.59 2.16 15.83
N MET A 80 -7.27 2.07 15.70
CA MET A 80 -6.66 1.06 14.83
C MET A 80 -7.15 -0.34 15.23
N PRO A 81 -7.56 -1.19 14.27
CA PRO A 81 -7.97 -2.56 14.55
C PRO A 81 -6.89 -3.32 15.34
N GLU A 82 -7.28 -4.08 16.36
CA GLU A 82 -6.33 -4.82 17.21
C GLU A 82 -5.44 -5.76 16.40
N GLU A 83 -6.02 -6.44 15.40
CA GLU A 83 -5.26 -7.34 14.51
C GLU A 83 -4.21 -6.59 13.67
N LEU A 84 -4.42 -5.30 13.36
CA LEU A 84 -3.42 -4.47 12.70
C LEU A 84 -2.34 -4.01 13.69
N VAL A 85 -2.76 -3.61 14.90
CA VAL A 85 -1.83 -3.22 15.98
C VAL A 85 -0.81 -4.32 16.26
N MET A 86 -1.26 -5.58 16.34
CA MET A 86 -0.38 -6.74 16.57
C MET A 86 0.65 -6.97 15.46
N GLN A 87 0.43 -6.43 14.25
CA GLN A 87 1.32 -6.61 13.11
C GLN A 87 2.27 -5.43 12.88
N ILE A 88 2.13 -4.31 13.62
CA ILE A 88 2.98 -3.13 13.44
C ILE A 88 4.46 -3.48 13.62
N ASP A 89 4.82 -4.16 14.72
CA ASP A 89 6.22 -4.50 14.99
C ASP A 89 6.80 -5.41 13.90
N THR A 90 5.99 -6.32 13.38
CA THR A 90 6.38 -7.20 12.28
C THR A 90 6.62 -6.41 10.99
N ILE A 91 5.76 -5.44 10.68
CA ILE A 91 5.94 -4.55 9.52
C ILE A 91 7.20 -3.67 9.71
N MET A 92 7.47 -3.21 10.94
CA MET A 92 8.72 -2.47 11.22
C MET A 92 9.95 -3.35 11.00
N LYS A 93 9.92 -4.64 11.40
CA LYS A 93 11.00 -5.60 11.09
C LYS A 93 11.15 -5.83 9.58
N VAL A 94 10.06 -5.85 8.81
CA VAL A 94 10.13 -5.91 7.33
C VAL A 94 10.91 -4.69 6.81
N LEU A 95 10.55 -3.47 7.22
CA LEU A 95 11.26 -2.26 6.79
C LEU A 95 12.74 -2.30 7.18
N ASP A 96 13.08 -2.82 8.37
CA ASP A 96 14.47 -3.01 8.81
C ASP A 96 15.22 -4.01 7.92
N GLY A 97 14.60 -5.14 7.59
CA GLY A 97 15.16 -6.15 6.68
C GLY A 97 15.39 -5.62 5.27
N TYR A 98 14.53 -4.71 4.79
CA TYR A 98 14.74 -3.98 3.53
C TYR A 98 15.68 -2.79 3.67
N ARG A 99 16.21 -2.52 4.87
CA ARG A 99 17.07 -1.38 5.20
C ARG A 99 16.45 -0.04 4.82
N ILE A 100 15.11 0.07 4.96
CA ILE A 100 14.37 1.29 4.65
C ILE A 100 14.31 2.17 5.90
N PRO A 101 14.87 3.40 5.85
CA PRO A 101 14.80 4.33 6.96
C PRO A 101 13.37 4.77 7.22
N LYS A 102 13.03 4.88 8.51
CA LYS A 102 11.68 5.20 9.01
C LYS A 102 11.69 6.56 9.66
N TYR A 103 10.76 7.43 9.25
CA TYR A 103 10.65 8.79 9.78
C TYR A 103 9.25 9.08 10.30
N LYS A 104 9.20 9.72 11.46
CA LYS A 104 8.02 10.35 12.04
C LYS A 104 8.43 11.64 12.74
N LYS A 105 7.52 12.58 12.88
CA LYS A 105 7.76 13.84 13.60
C LYS A 105 6.65 14.04 14.62
N THR A 106 7.00 14.14 15.91
CA THR A 106 6.02 14.46 16.97
C THR A 106 5.30 15.75 16.64
N GLY A 107 3.99 15.80 16.84
CA GLY A 107 3.14 16.93 16.50
C GLY A 107 2.66 16.96 15.04
N GLN A 108 3.28 16.21 14.14
CA GLN A 108 3.00 16.26 12.70
C GLN A 108 2.47 14.93 12.18
N GLU A 109 1.70 14.97 11.10
CA GLU A 109 1.18 13.80 10.41
C GLU A 109 2.20 13.21 9.44
N ALA A 110 2.00 11.96 9.05
CA ALA A 110 2.81 11.34 7.99
C ALA A 110 2.80 12.18 6.71
N ASP A 111 1.64 12.79 6.36
CA ASP A 111 1.46 13.62 5.17
C ASP A 111 2.40 14.83 5.15
N ASP A 112 2.62 15.48 6.31
CA ASP A 112 3.54 16.60 6.44
C ASP A 112 5.01 16.14 6.31
N VAL A 113 5.33 14.97 6.86
CA VAL A 113 6.66 14.36 6.72
C VAL A 113 6.92 13.96 5.26
N ILE A 114 5.94 13.32 4.61
CA ILE A 114 5.96 12.96 3.18
C ILE A 114 6.19 14.21 2.32
N ALA A 115 5.38 15.26 2.54
CA ALA A 115 5.48 16.50 1.79
C ALA A 115 6.86 17.17 1.96
N THR A 116 7.41 17.12 3.17
CA THR A 116 8.74 17.66 3.47
C THR A 116 9.84 16.89 2.74
N PHE A 117 9.84 15.54 2.78
CA PHE A 117 10.81 14.75 2.04
C PHE A 117 10.64 14.90 0.53
N ALA A 118 9.41 14.91 0.02
CA ALA A 118 9.15 15.13 -1.39
C ALA A 118 9.72 16.46 -1.87
N THR A 119 9.50 17.54 -1.11
CA THR A 119 10.03 18.87 -1.41
C THR A 119 11.57 18.91 -1.33
N LYS A 120 12.18 18.28 -0.31
CA LYS A 120 13.63 18.22 -0.19
C LYS A 120 14.29 17.45 -1.34
N PHE A 121 13.71 16.32 -1.77
CA PHE A 121 14.21 15.58 -2.92
C PHE A 121 14.01 16.33 -4.25
N SER A 122 12.85 16.94 -4.47
CA SER A 122 12.57 17.66 -5.73
C SER A 122 13.43 18.91 -5.91
N ASN A 123 13.84 19.52 -4.79
CA ASN A 123 14.69 20.72 -4.75
C ASN A 123 16.18 20.41 -4.55
N ASP A 124 16.58 19.13 -4.65
CA ASP A 124 17.99 18.77 -4.50
C ASP A 124 18.86 19.44 -5.58
N GLU A 125 19.88 20.20 -5.15
CA GLU A 125 20.73 20.99 -6.04
C GLU A 125 21.85 20.14 -6.68
N ASP A 126 22.25 19.04 -6.04
CA ASP A 126 23.34 18.18 -6.50
C ASP A 126 22.89 17.17 -7.55
N GLU A 127 21.63 16.73 -7.47
CA GLU A 127 21.10 15.65 -8.30
C GLU A 127 19.70 15.98 -8.85
N GLN A 128 19.44 15.59 -10.08
CA GLN A 128 18.07 15.59 -10.60
C GLN A 128 17.33 14.34 -10.09
N ILE A 129 16.36 14.55 -9.22
CA ILE A 129 15.60 13.49 -8.59
C ILE A 129 14.13 13.60 -9.00
N GLU A 130 13.59 12.51 -9.55
CA GLU A 130 12.16 12.31 -9.75
C GLU A 130 11.59 11.65 -8.49
N VAL A 131 10.55 12.22 -7.91
CA VAL A 131 9.95 11.77 -6.65
C VAL A 131 8.65 11.06 -6.90
N PHE A 132 8.45 9.93 -6.25
CA PHE A 132 7.21 9.17 -6.25
C PHE A 132 6.70 9.01 -4.82
N VAL A 133 5.51 9.51 -4.54
CA VAL A 133 4.81 9.32 -3.26
C VAL A 133 3.81 8.19 -3.41
N ILE A 134 3.99 7.13 -2.64
CA ILE A 134 3.10 5.96 -2.63
C ILE A 134 2.09 6.14 -1.50
N THR A 135 0.85 6.45 -1.83
CA THR A 135 -0.19 6.76 -0.84
C THR A 135 -1.57 6.31 -1.29
N GLY A 136 -2.50 6.21 -0.34
CA GLY A 136 -3.94 6.09 -0.61
C GLY A 136 -4.67 7.43 -0.56
N ASP A 137 -4.00 8.50 -0.13
CA ASP A 137 -4.61 9.80 0.10
C ASP A 137 -4.57 10.67 -1.16
N LYS A 138 -5.77 11.11 -1.56
CA LYS A 138 -5.96 12.02 -2.69
C LYS A 138 -5.46 13.44 -2.42
N ASP A 139 -5.40 13.82 -1.14
CA ASP A 139 -5.06 15.18 -0.71
C ASP A 139 -3.60 15.50 -0.99
N LEU A 140 -2.74 14.46 -0.99
CA LEU A 140 -1.33 14.55 -1.36
C LEU A 140 -1.11 14.88 -2.85
N ALA A 141 -2.17 14.85 -3.70
CA ALA A 141 -2.07 15.36 -5.07
C ALA A 141 -1.75 16.87 -5.15
N GLN A 142 -1.89 17.60 -4.03
CA GLN A 142 -1.40 18.99 -3.91
C GLN A 142 0.12 19.12 -4.02
N LEU A 143 0.87 18.01 -3.96
CA LEU A 143 2.34 18.00 -4.10
C LEU A 143 2.82 17.93 -5.54
N VAL A 144 1.97 17.55 -6.49
CA VAL A 144 2.34 17.39 -7.90
C VAL A 144 2.89 18.71 -8.45
N ASP A 145 4.10 18.67 -9.02
CA ASP A 145 4.80 19.86 -9.55
C ASP A 145 5.72 19.56 -10.75
N GLY A 146 5.49 18.43 -11.43
CA GLY A 146 6.31 17.98 -12.56
C GLY A 146 7.59 17.20 -12.18
N LYS A 147 8.04 17.26 -10.92
CA LYS A 147 9.09 16.41 -10.36
C LYS A 147 8.54 15.44 -9.30
N ILE A 148 7.48 15.86 -8.60
CA ILE A 148 6.79 15.06 -7.59
C ILE A 148 5.57 14.40 -8.23
N ASN A 149 5.52 13.10 -8.20
CA ASN A 149 4.46 12.28 -8.76
C ASN A 149 3.76 11.52 -7.62
N ILE A 150 2.44 11.38 -7.71
CA ILE A 150 1.67 10.56 -6.79
C ILE A 150 1.34 9.23 -7.45
N ALA A 151 1.62 8.13 -6.74
CA ALA A 151 1.25 6.79 -7.12
C ALA A 151 0.20 6.27 -6.12
N LEU A 152 -1.07 6.38 -6.51
CA LEU A 152 -2.18 6.01 -5.65
C LEU A 152 -2.30 4.50 -5.53
N LEU A 153 -2.44 4.03 -4.30
CA LEU A 153 -2.75 2.65 -3.96
C LEU A 153 -4.15 2.30 -4.50
N GLY A 154 -4.26 1.36 -5.42
CA GLY A 154 -5.55 0.97 -5.97
C GLY A 154 -5.40 0.18 -7.26
N LYS A 155 -6.49 0.10 -8.05
CA LYS A 155 -6.42 -0.44 -9.40
C LYS A 155 -5.64 0.56 -10.24
N GLY A 156 -4.40 0.23 -10.52
CA GLY A 156 -3.57 0.91 -11.50
C GLY A 156 -4.05 0.65 -12.93
N ASP A 157 -3.32 1.19 -13.88
CA ASP A 157 -3.49 0.91 -15.30
C ASP A 157 -3.05 -0.53 -15.62
N LYS A 158 -3.34 -1.00 -16.85
CA LYS A 158 -3.10 -2.41 -17.27
C LYS A 158 -1.70 -2.95 -16.98
N ASN A 159 -0.70 -2.08 -16.76
CA ASN A 159 0.70 -2.44 -16.55
C ASN A 159 1.30 -1.90 -15.24
N SER A 160 0.50 -1.35 -14.34
CA SER A 160 0.95 -0.78 -13.06
C SER A 160 0.05 -1.22 -11.92
N ALA A 161 0.64 -1.46 -10.75
CA ALA A 161 -0.09 -1.68 -9.50
C ALA A 161 -0.71 -0.39 -8.93
N PHE A 162 -0.32 0.77 -9.48
CA PHE A 162 -0.66 2.10 -8.98
C PHE A 162 -1.33 2.94 -10.05
N LYS A 163 -2.27 3.82 -9.64
CA LYS A 163 -2.76 4.90 -10.50
C LYS A 163 -1.81 6.08 -10.37
N HIS A 164 -1.17 6.46 -11.48
CA HIS A 164 -0.23 7.58 -11.51
C HIS A 164 -0.95 8.91 -11.70
N ILE A 165 -0.53 9.93 -10.96
CA ILE A 165 -0.90 11.33 -11.10
C ILE A 165 0.42 12.11 -11.16
N LYS A 166 0.76 12.65 -12.34
CA LYS A 166 2.10 13.21 -12.64
C LYS A 166 2.07 14.65 -13.08
N THR A 167 0.97 15.09 -13.65
CA THR A 167 0.83 16.42 -14.24
C THR A 167 -0.35 17.16 -13.64
N ASP A 168 -0.39 18.48 -13.83
CA ASP A 168 -1.53 19.29 -13.44
C ASP A 168 -2.81 18.81 -14.11
N GLU A 169 -2.74 18.35 -15.37
CA GLU A 169 -3.87 17.81 -16.10
C GLU A 169 -4.41 16.54 -15.45
N ASP A 170 -3.52 15.63 -14.97
CA ASP A 170 -3.93 14.43 -14.24
C ASP A 170 -4.66 14.81 -12.96
N VAL A 171 -4.19 15.84 -12.25
CA VAL A 171 -4.82 16.35 -11.03
C VAL A 171 -6.18 16.98 -11.35
N VAL A 172 -6.28 17.76 -12.41
CA VAL A 172 -7.55 18.37 -12.86
C VAL A 172 -8.54 17.28 -13.28
N GLU A 173 -8.10 16.24 -13.97
CA GLU A 173 -8.96 15.09 -14.31
C GLU A 173 -9.44 14.37 -13.04
N TYR A 174 -8.59 14.28 -12.02
CA TYR A 174 -8.87 13.52 -10.79
C TYR A 174 -9.73 14.30 -9.78
N LEU A 175 -9.39 15.58 -9.54
CA LEU A 175 -10.04 16.42 -8.50
C LEU A 175 -10.77 17.65 -9.03
N GLY A 176 -10.57 18.01 -10.31
CA GLY A 176 -11.24 19.13 -10.97
C GLY A 176 -10.53 20.47 -10.81
N VAL A 177 -9.42 20.53 -10.11
CA VAL A 177 -8.59 21.74 -9.89
C VAL A 177 -7.10 21.40 -10.03
N THR A 178 -6.25 22.42 -10.23
CA THR A 178 -4.79 22.26 -10.24
C THR A 178 -4.25 21.94 -8.84
N PRO A 179 -3.03 21.36 -8.71
CA PRO A 179 -2.44 20.98 -7.43
C PRO A 179 -2.47 22.08 -6.37
N ASP A 180 -2.11 23.31 -6.76
CA ASP A 180 -2.06 24.49 -5.89
C ASP A 180 -3.43 24.94 -5.37
N LYS A 181 -4.53 24.47 -5.98
CA LYS A 181 -5.91 24.81 -5.59
C LYS A 181 -6.59 23.72 -4.75
N ILE A 182 -5.93 22.59 -4.53
CA ILE A 182 -6.49 21.51 -3.72
C ILE A 182 -6.83 21.97 -2.29
N PRO A 183 -5.95 22.70 -1.57
CA PRO A 183 -6.29 23.21 -0.25
C PRO A 183 -7.54 24.12 -0.25
N ASP A 184 -7.66 25.04 -1.21
CA ASP A 184 -8.83 25.89 -1.34
C ASP A 184 -10.12 25.10 -1.64
N LEU A 185 -10.02 24.04 -2.46
CA LEU A 185 -11.15 23.14 -2.73
C LEU A 185 -11.62 22.46 -1.45
N PHE A 186 -10.70 21.93 -0.63
CA PHE A 186 -11.02 21.33 0.67
C PHE A 186 -11.49 22.38 1.67
N GLY A 187 -11.00 23.62 1.58
CA GLY A 187 -11.54 24.75 2.33
C GLY A 187 -13.04 24.95 2.12
N LEU A 188 -13.51 24.76 0.86
CA LEU A 188 -14.96 24.87 0.55
C LEU A 188 -15.73 23.59 0.89
N MET A 189 -15.26 22.42 0.41
CA MET A 189 -16.04 21.19 0.53
C MET A 189 -15.89 20.47 1.88
N GLY A 190 -14.85 20.79 2.62
CA GLY A 190 -14.44 20.05 3.80
C GLY A 190 -13.95 18.63 3.49
N ASP A 191 -13.60 17.89 4.51
CA ASP A 191 -13.39 16.45 4.46
C ASP A 191 -14.02 15.77 5.67
N LYS A 192 -15.06 14.95 5.41
CA LYS A 192 -15.79 14.25 6.46
C LYS A 192 -14.94 13.17 7.12
N SER A 193 -14.00 12.57 6.38
CA SER A 193 -13.13 11.53 6.91
C SER A 193 -12.15 12.09 7.94
N ASP A 194 -11.81 13.36 7.82
CA ASP A 194 -10.89 14.05 8.71
C ASP A 194 -11.58 15.00 9.71
N GLY A 195 -12.91 15.13 9.62
CA GLY A 195 -13.64 16.04 10.48
C GLY A 195 -13.42 17.51 10.11
N ILE A 196 -13.01 17.77 8.88
CA ILE A 196 -12.81 19.12 8.33
C ILE A 196 -14.18 19.65 7.86
N PRO A 197 -14.68 20.78 8.43
CA PRO A 197 -16.06 21.18 8.23
C PRO A 197 -16.37 21.72 6.82
N GLY A 198 -15.50 22.53 6.25
CA GLY A 198 -15.77 23.25 5.02
C GLY A 198 -16.95 24.24 5.14
N VAL A 199 -17.58 24.54 4.02
CA VAL A 199 -18.81 25.34 3.92
C VAL A 199 -20.02 24.40 3.82
N ALA A 200 -20.99 24.53 4.70
CA ALA A 200 -22.13 23.63 4.83
C ALA A 200 -22.90 23.42 3.51
N GLY A 201 -22.91 22.15 3.04
CA GLY A 201 -23.61 21.77 1.81
C GLY A 201 -22.90 22.17 0.51
N PHE A 202 -21.63 22.52 0.59
CA PHE A 202 -20.74 22.53 -0.56
C PHE A 202 -20.18 21.12 -0.81
N GLY A 203 -20.16 20.72 -2.04
CA GLY A 203 -19.54 19.48 -2.48
C GLY A 203 -18.59 19.76 -3.65
N PRO A 204 -17.90 18.73 -4.17
CA PRO A 204 -16.87 18.89 -5.18
C PRO A 204 -17.29 19.75 -6.37
N LYS A 205 -18.49 19.51 -6.93
CA LYS A 205 -18.99 20.26 -8.10
C LYS A 205 -19.10 21.75 -7.87
N ASN A 206 -19.61 22.17 -6.70
CA ASN A 206 -19.75 23.57 -6.37
C ASN A 206 -18.40 24.20 -6.00
N GLY A 207 -17.56 23.46 -5.27
CA GLY A 207 -16.21 23.88 -4.92
C GLY A 207 -15.36 24.12 -6.17
N VAL A 208 -15.26 23.13 -7.05
CA VAL A 208 -14.54 23.22 -8.33
C VAL A 208 -15.02 24.44 -9.16
N LYS A 209 -16.33 24.60 -9.30
CA LYS A 209 -16.89 25.71 -10.06
C LYS A 209 -16.44 27.07 -9.51
N LEU A 210 -16.49 27.26 -8.19
CA LEU A 210 -16.10 28.54 -7.58
C LEU A 210 -14.58 28.77 -7.68
N ILE A 211 -13.78 27.76 -7.39
CA ILE A 211 -12.32 27.86 -7.51
C ILE A 211 -11.92 28.17 -8.96
N THR A 212 -12.51 27.49 -9.94
CA THR A 212 -12.25 27.77 -11.37
C THR A 212 -12.65 29.17 -11.77
N THR A 213 -13.73 29.73 -11.17
CA THR A 213 -14.24 31.06 -11.52
C THR A 213 -13.45 32.19 -10.85
N TYR A 214 -13.11 32.03 -9.57
CA TYR A 214 -12.55 33.11 -8.72
C TYR A 214 -11.10 32.83 -8.29
N GLY A 215 -10.54 31.70 -8.61
CA GLY A 215 -9.15 31.34 -8.39
C GLY A 215 -8.84 30.67 -7.04
N ASN A 216 -9.28 31.25 -5.93
CA ASN A 216 -9.02 30.76 -4.56
C ASN A 216 -10.11 31.28 -3.59
N LEU A 217 -10.00 30.93 -2.31
CA LEU A 217 -10.93 31.41 -1.29
C LEU A 217 -10.97 32.92 -1.21
N GLU A 218 -9.84 33.59 -1.24
CA GLU A 218 -9.75 35.06 -1.21
C GLU A 218 -10.56 35.67 -2.36
N GLY A 219 -10.31 35.22 -3.60
CA GLY A 219 -11.04 35.68 -4.78
C GLY A 219 -12.53 35.44 -4.72
N ILE A 220 -12.97 34.32 -4.12
CA ILE A 220 -14.41 34.05 -3.88
C ILE A 220 -15.01 35.11 -2.93
N TYR A 221 -14.34 35.42 -1.82
CA TYR A 221 -14.84 36.37 -0.82
C TYR A 221 -14.71 37.81 -1.28
N GLU A 222 -13.72 38.17 -2.10
CA GLU A 222 -13.61 39.48 -2.74
C GLU A 222 -14.76 39.73 -3.73
N ASN A 223 -15.21 38.70 -4.42
CA ASN A 223 -16.30 38.76 -5.39
C ASN A 223 -17.63 38.21 -4.84
N ILE A 224 -17.81 38.17 -3.53
CA ILE A 224 -18.95 37.55 -2.88
C ILE A 224 -20.30 38.12 -3.32
N ASP A 225 -20.32 39.40 -3.78
CA ASP A 225 -21.52 40.07 -4.26
C ASP A 225 -22.03 39.57 -5.63
N GLU A 226 -21.17 38.92 -6.40
CA GLU A 226 -21.55 38.27 -7.67
C GLU A 226 -22.26 36.94 -7.40
N ILE A 227 -22.02 36.31 -6.26
CA ILE A 227 -22.63 35.03 -5.87
C ILE A 227 -24.01 35.33 -5.26
N LYS A 228 -25.04 34.59 -5.73
CA LYS A 228 -26.45 34.88 -5.36
C LYS A 228 -27.06 33.75 -4.53
N GLY A 229 -28.10 34.12 -3.79
CA GLY A 229 -28.99 33.22 -3.09
C GLY A 229 -28.30 32.44 -1.97
N LYS A 230 -28.74 31.21 -1.74
CA LYS A 230 -28.27 30.37 -0.62
C LYS A 230 -26.78 30.07 -0.63
N GLN A 231 -26.11 30.13 -1.79
CA GLN A 231 -24.66 29.91 -1.85
C GLN A 231 -23.92 31.07 -1.19
N LYS A 232 -24.32 32.33 -1.46
CA LYS A 232 -23.74 33.50 -0.81
C LYS A 232 -23.95 33.47 0.70
N GLU A 233 -25.19 33.17 1.14
CA GLU A 233 -25.53 33.10 2.57
C GLU A 233 -24.62 32.10 3.30
N LYS A 234 -24.47 30.88 2.72
CA LYS A 234 -23.62 29.84 3.30
C LYS A 234 -22.15 30.23 3.35
N LEU A 235 -21.61 30.79 2.27
CA LEU A 235 -20.22 31.26 2.22
C LEU A 235 -19.96 32.33 3.29
N LEU A 236 -20.91 33.27 3.49
CA LEU A 236 -20.77 34.30 4.53
C LEU A 236 -20.87 33.71 5.93
N THR A 237 -21.79 32.75 6.13
CA THR A 237 -21.99 32.10 7.45
C THR A 237 -20.77 31.26 7.86
N ASP A 238 -20.22 30.49 6.92
CA ASP A 238 -19.16 29.52 7.18
C ASP A 238 -17.78 30.01 6.73
N LYS A 239 -17.59 31.35 6.58
CA LYS A 239 -16.33 31.92 6.11
C LYS A 239 -15.13 31.44 6.92
N GLU A 240 -15.23 31.50 8.24
CA GLU A 240 -14.17 31.11 9.16
C GLU A 240 -13.84 29.62 9.02
N ASN A 241 -14.89 28.78 8.94
CA ASN A 241 -14.72 27.35 8.69
C ASN A 241 -13.99 27.05 7.37
N ALA A 242 -14.27 27.81 6.30
CA ALA A 242 -13.60 27.62 5.02
C ALA A 242 -12.09 27.84 5.13
N PHE A 243 -11.66 28.90 5.80
CA PHE A 243 -10.22 29.20 5.97
C PHE A 243 -9.52 28.21 6.90
N ILE A 244 -10.14 27.86 8.04
CA ILE A 244 -9.62 26.82 8.94
C ILE A 244 -9.51 25.49 8.20
N SER A 245 -10.52 25.12 7.41
CA SER A 245 -10.51 23.88 6.62
C SER A 245 -9.40 23.85 5.60
N ARG A 246 -9.13 24.97 4.92
CA ARG A 246 -7.98 25.09 4.01
C ARG A 246 -6.67 24.92 4.76
N GLU A 247 -6.51 25.55 5.90
CA GLU A 247 -5.29 25.43 6.71
C GLU A 247 -5.04 23.98 7.12
N LEU A 248 -6.07 23.30 7.62
CA LEU A 248 -5.98 21.89 8.01
C LEU A 248 -5.70 20.94 6.84
N ALA A 249 -6.22 21.25 5.65
CA ALA A 249 -5.99 20.45 4.44
C ALA A 249 -4.64 20.73 3.78
N THR A 250 -3.95 21.81 4.15
CA THR A 250 -2.64 22.17 3.59
C THR A 250 -1.53 21.37 4.28
N VAL A 251 -0.77 20.61 3.49
CA VAL A 251 0.39 19.89 4.04
C VAL A 251 1.59 20.83 4.26
N LYS A 252 2.31 20.59 5.34
CA LYS A 252 3.54 21.34 5.67
C LYS A 252 4.72 20.74 4.91
N ARG A 253 5.44 21.56 4.16
CA ARG A 253 6.55 21.13 3.28
C ARG A 253 7.94 21.42 3.85
N GLU A 254 8.03 22.11 4.99
CA GLU A 254 9.29 22.63 5.55
C GLU A 254 9.47 22.25 7.01
N LEU A 255 9.17 20.99 7.34
CA LEU A 255 9.42 20.50 8.69
C LEU A 255 10.93 20.38 8.95
N ASP A 256 11.33 20.65 10.18
CA ASP A 256 12.66 20.33 10.66
C ASP A 256 12.79 18.81 10.86
N VAL A 257 13.20 18.12 9.79
CA VAL A 257 13.53 16.70 9.76
C VAL A 257 14.97 16.52 9.31
N GLU A 258 15.64 15.51 9.87
CA GLU A 258 16.98 15.13 9.41
C GLU A 258 16.90 14.65 7.96
N TYR A 259 17.59 15.34 7.05
CA TYR A 259 17.69 14.98 5.65
C TYR A 259 19.15 14.72 5.29
N ASP A 260 19.51 13.45 5.24
CA ASP A 260 20.82 12.98 4.78
C ASP A 260 20.61 11.95 3.66
N LYS A 261 20.84 12.36 2.41
CA LYS A 261 20.66 11.49 1.23
C LYS A 261 21.40 10.17 1.34
N ASN A 262 22.57 10.15 2.00
CA ASN A 262 23.33 8.90 2.13
C ASN A 262 22.63 7.87 3.00
N LYS A 263 21.87 8.33 4.01
CA LYS A 263 21.04 7.45 4.85
C LYS A 263 19.74 7.01 4.18
N LEU A 264 19.34 7.71 3.11
CA LEU A 264 18.09 7.45 2.38
C LEU A 264 18.31 6.60 1.12
N LYS A 265 19.57 6.27 0.77
CA LYS A 265 19.89 5.37 -0.35
C LYS A 265 19.21 4.03 -0.14
N PHE A 266 18.56 3.53 -1.20
CA PHE A 266 18.06 2.18 -1.18
C PHE A 266 19.22 1.21 -1.37
N GLU A 267 19.50 0.44 -0.33
CA GLU A 267 20.60 -0.50 -0.26
C GLU A 267 20.11 -1.94 -0.43
N GLU A 268 21.06 -2.85 -0.51
CA GLU A 268 20.78 -4.28 -0.52
C GLU A 268 20.09 -4.72 0.77
N LYS A 269 19.14 -5.64 0.65
CA LYS A 269 18.34 -6.17 1.76
C LYS A 269 19.23 -6.95 2.75
N ASP A 270 18.83 -7.00 3.99
CA ASP A 270 19.30 -7.97 4.95
C ASP A 270 18.58 -9.31 4.73
N PHE A 271 19.14 -10.13 3.83
CA PHE A 271 18.54 -11.39 3.43
C PHE A 271 18.28 -12.34 4.60
N ASP A 272 19.23 -12.41 5.56
CA ASP A 272 19.16 -13.36 6.67
C ASP A 272 18.04 -12.97 7.63
N SER A 273 17.96 -11.70 8.01
CA SER A 273 16.87 -11.19 8.85
C SER A 273 15.49 -11.36 8.19
N LEU A 274 15.39 -11.18 6.87
CA LEU A 274 14.13 -11.39 6.14
C LEU A 274 13.75 -12.87 6.08
N LEU A 275 14.70 -13.77 5.85
CA LEU A 275 14.43 -15.21 5.82
C LEU A 275 13.94 -15.71 7.17
N GLU A 276 14.59 -15.32 8.27
CA GLU A 276 14.15 -15.66 9.63
C GLU A 276 12.73 -15.16 9.90
N LEU A 277 12.44 -13.90 9.54
CA LEU A 277 11.12 -13.30 9.72
C LEU A 277 10.04 -14.03 8.89
N TYR A 278 10.34 -14.36 7.64
CA TYR A 278 9.38 -15.00 6.75
C TYR A 278 9.12 -16.46 7.12
N GLU A 279 10.10 -17.14 7.72
CA GLU A 279 9.93 -18.47 8.29
C GLU A 279 8.99 -18.42 9.53
N GLU A 280 9.18 -17.45 10.44
CA GLU A 280 8.29 -17.20 11.59
C GLU A 280 6.83 -16.94 11.16
N LEU A 281 6.64 -16.29 10.01
CA LEU A 281 5.33 -15.91 9.48
C LEU A 281 4.70 -16.98 8.57
N ASP A 282 5.36 -18.07 8.26
CA ASP A 282 4.98 -19.08 7.26
C ASP A 282 4.88 -18.53 5.83
N PHE A 283 5.67 -17.52 5.49
CA PHE A 283 5.64 -16.84 4.18
C PHE A 283 6.54 -17.50 3.14
N LYS A 284 6.31 -18.79 2.86
CA LYS A 284 7.13 -19.63 1.97
C LYS A 284 7.46 -18.99 0.63
N ARG A 285 6.50 -18.29 0.01
CA ARG A 285 6.71 -17.61 -1.28
C ARG A 285 7.76 -16.50 -1.19
N PHE A 286 7.69 -15.71 -0.11
CA PHE A 286 8.66 -14.64 0.10
C PHE A 286 10.03 -15.18 0.52
N SER A 287 10.09 -16.22 1.35
CA SER A 287 11.34 -16.90 1.70
C SER A 287 12.06 -17.38 0.43
N LYS A 288 11.35 -18.11 -0.43
CA LYS A 288 11.91 -18.60 -1.70
C LYS A 288 12.42 -17.45 -2.60
N ALA A 289 11.65 -16.38 -2.73
CA ALA A 289 12.05 -15.22 -3.55
C ALA A 289 13.32 -14.55 -3.01
N VAL A 290 13.43 -14.40 -1.68
CA VAL A 290 14.60 -13.83 -1.00
C VAL A 290 15.82 -14.76 -1.11
N GLU A 291 15.64 -16.07 -1.01
CA GLU A 291 16.71 -17.06 -1.22
C GLU A 291 17.29 -16.95 -2.64
N GLU A 292 16.43 -16.94 -3.65
CA GLU A 292 16.82 -16.79 -5.06
C GLU A 292 17.53 -15.44 -5.33
N GLU A 293 17.11 -14.37 -4.66
CA GLU A 293 17.73 -13.05 -4.77
C GLU A 293 19.10 -13.04 -4.10
N LYS A 294 19.23 -13.63 -2.90
CA LYS A 294 20.48 -13.80 -2.19
C LYS A 294 21.50 -14.59 -3.01
N GLU A 295 21.08 -15.71 -3.62
CA GLU A 295 21.95 -16.50 -4.48
C GLU A 295 22.46 -15.68 -5.68
N ARG A 296 21.57 -14.95 -6.36
CA ARG A 296 21.95 -14.06 -7.48
C ARG A 296 22.93 -12.97 -7.04
N PHE A 297 22.72 -12.37 -5.87
CA PHE A 297 23.60 -11.37 -5.29
C PHE A 297 25.00 -11.94 -5.03
N LEU A 298 25.09 -13.12 -4.43
CA LEU A 298 26.36 -13.80 -4.16
C LEU A 298 27.10 -14.20 -5.46
N GLN A 299 26.37 -14.59 -6.52
CA GLN A 299 26.94 -14.95 -7.80
C GLN A 299 27.40 -13.73 -8.62
N SER A 300 26.83 -12.55 -8.41
CA SER A 300 27.15 -11.33 -9.18
C SER A 300 28.50 -10.69 -8.84
N GLY A 301 29.29 -11.28 -7.94
CA GLY A 301 30.69 -10.89 -7.68
C GLY A 301 30.86 -9.69 -6.74
N ASN A 302 29.84 -9.25 -6.04
CA ASN A 302 29.98 -8.37 -4.88
C ASN A 302 30.59 -9.14 -3.68
N GLN A 303 31.57 -9.99 -3.97
CA GLN A 303 32.30 -10.77 -2.96
C GLN A 303 33.18 -9.83 -2.15
N LYS A 304 32.78 -9.49 -0.93
CA LYS A 304 33.74 -9.59 0.17
C LYS A 304 34.28 -11.02 0.12
N GLU A 305 35.59 -11.18 0.02
CA GLU A 305 36.22 -12.52 0.03
C GLU A 305 35.64 -13.31 1.20
N LEU A 306 34.74 -14.27 0.87
CA LEU A 306 34.25 -15.23 1.85
C LEU A 306 35.44 -16.00 2.40
N THR A 307 35.51 -16.15 3.70
CA THR A 307 36.50 -17.04 4.33
C THR A 307 36.26 -18.48 3.84
N GLU A 308 37.29 -19.30 3.87
CA GLU A 308 37.16 -20.71 3.44
C GLU A 308 36.15 -21.49 4.29
N GLU A 309 35.91 -21.08 5.54
CA GLU A 309 34.84 -21.63 6.39
C GLU A 309 33.45 -21.26 5.88
N GLU A 310 33.21 -20.01 5.47
CA GLU A 310 31.96 -19.56 4.90
C GLU A 310 31.64 -20.23 3.55
N LYS A 311 32.67 -20.47 2.72
CA LYS A 311 32.50 -21.23 1.47
C LYS A 311 32.09 -22.69 1.73
N GLN A 312 32.68 -23.34 2.74
CA GLN A 312 32.34 -24.71 3.12
C GLN A 312 30.90 -24.81 3.68
N ILE A 313 30.46 -23.80 4.45
CA ILE A 313 29.08 -23.72 4.96
C ILE A 313 28.10 -23.52 3.80
N LEU A 314 28.44 -22.66 2.86
CA LEU A 314 27.61 -22.39 1.67
C LEU A 314 27.45 -23.66 0.80
N GLU A 315 28.54 -24.39 0.61
CA GLU A 315 28.52 -25.64 -0.19
C GLU A 315 27.77 -26.77 0.51
N LYS A 316 27.85 -26.81 1.85
CA LYS A 316 27.06 -27.76 2.66
C LYS A 316 25.56 -27.41 2.62
N ASN A 317 25.22 -26.14 2.72
CA ASN A 317 23.83 -25.68 2.65
C ASN A 317 23.22 -25.90 1.26
N LYS A 318 24.02 -25.71 0.17
CA LYS A 318 23.58 -26.07 -1.19
C LYS A 318 23.18 -27.53 -1.29
N LYS A 319 24.01 -28.45 -0.79
CA LYS A 319 23.71 -29.88 -0.80
C LYS A 319 22.46 -30.24 -0.02
N ILE A 320 22.26 -29.59 1.15
CA ILE A 320 21.05 -29.80 1.95
C ILE A 320 19.81 -29.30 1.23
N THR A 321 19.91 -28.15 0.54
CA THR A 321 18.80 -27.58 -0.23
C THR A 321 18.47 -28.42 -1.44
N GLU A 322 19.47 -28.93 -2.17
CA GLU A 322 19.29 -29.85 -3.28
C GLU A 322 18.64 -31.17 -2.84
N GLU A 323 19.07 -31.74 -1.71
CA GLU A 323 18.47 -32.96 -1.14
C GLU A 323 17.00 -32.71 -0.66
N LYS A 324 16.68 -31.54 -0.13
CA LYS A 324 15.32 -31.16 0.22
C LYS A 324 14.42 -31.01 -1.02
N LEU A 325 14.89 -30.30 -2.03
CA LEU A 325 14.21 -30.13 -3.31
C LEU A 325 13.95 -31.46 -4.02
N GLU A 326 14.91 -32.38 -3.96
CA GLU A 326 14.76 -33.72 -4.55
C GLU A 326 13.73 -34.57 -3.79
N LYS A 327 13.68 -34.44 -2.46
CA LYS A 327 12.63 -35.06 -1.65
C LYS A 327 11.26 -34.47 -1.89
N GLU A 328 11.13 -33.15 -1.96
CA GLU A 328 9.86 -32.49 -2.28
C GLU A 328 9.37 -32.84 -3.68
N ARG A 329 10.27 -32.95 -4.64
CA ARG A 329 9.95 -33.39 -6.00
C ARG A 329 9.46 -34.84 -6.01
N PHE A 330 10.11 -35.73 -5.26
CA PHE A 330 9.69 -37.10 -5.13
C PHE A 330 8.33 -37.26 -4.44
N GLU A 331 8.08 -36.46 -3.40
CA GLU A 331 6.78 -36.43 -2.71
C GLU A 331 5.66 -35.89 -3.61
N ARG A 332 5.92 -34.84 -4.41
CA ARG A 332 4.97 -34.34 -5.42
C ARG A 332 4.66 -35.37 -6.49
N GLU A 333 5.66 -36.02 -7.06
CA GLU A 333 5.47 -37.08 -8.05
C GLU A 333 4.66 -38.27 -7.48
N LYS A 334 4.77 -38.52 -6.18
CA LYS A 334 4.01 -39.55 -5.48
C LYS A 334 2.55 -39.15 -5.28
N VAL A 335 2.31 -37.86 -4.92
CA VAL A 335 0.95 -37.31 -4.79
C VAL A 335 0.27 -37.27 -6.16
N GLU A 336 0.93 -36.76 -7.20
CA GLU A 336 0.40 -36.75 -8.57
C GLU A 336 0.06 -38.16 -9.09
N LYS A 337 0.87 -39.18 -8.75
CA LYS A 337 0.55 -40.55 -9.12
C LYS A 337 -0.67 -41.10 -8.35
N GLN A 338 -0.82 -40.73 -7.09
CA GLN A 338 -1.99 -41.12 -6.29
C GLN A 338 -3.26 -40.40 -6.74
N GLU A 339 -3.18 -39.12 -7.13
CA GLU A 339 -4.27 -38.35 -7.72
C GLU A 339 -4.68 -38.93 -9.09
N LEU A 340 -3.72 -39.29 -9.94
CA LEU A 340 -3.98 -39.94 -11.23
C LEU A 340 -4.58 -41.36 -11.12
N GLU A 341 -4.28 -42.10 -10.05
CA GLU A 341 -4.95 -43.36 -9.74
C GLU A 341 -6.37 -43.13 -9.21
N TYR A 342 -6.54 -42.14 -8.34
CA TYR A 342 -7.86 -41.77 -7.80
C TYR A 342 -8.81 -41.28 -8.89
N ASP A 343 -8.32 -40.49 -9.85
CA ASP A 343 -9.11 -39.97 -10.98
C ASP A 343 -9.51 -41.10 -11.98
N LYS A 344 -8.69 -42.14 -12.12
CA LYS A 344 -9.06 -43.32 -12.93
C LYS A 344 -10.18 -44.15 -12.31
N GLU A 345 -10.27 -44.15 -10.98
CA GLU A 345 -11.33 -44.88 -10.24
C GLU A 345 -12.61 -44.03 -10.09
N ASN A 346 -12.53 -42.70 -10.29
CA ASN A 346 -13.64 -41.76 -10.12
C ASN A 346 -13.83 -40.83 -11.33
N PRO A 347 -14.33 -41.32 -12.47
CA PRO A 347 -14.37 -40.58 -13.74
C PRO A 347 -15.29 -39.35 -13.77
N ILE A 348 -15.93 -39.00 -12.66
CA ILE A 348 -16.75 -37.78 -12.53
C ILE A 348 -15.89 -36.49 -12.44
N PHE A 349 -14.57 -36.64 -12.22
CA PHE A 349 -13.62 -35.51 -12.08
C PHE A 349 -12.75 -35.22 -13.30
N ASP A 350 -12.96 -35.91 -14.43
CA ASP A 350 -12.14 -35.78 -15.65
C ASP A 350 -12.18 -34.37 -16.31
N GLY A 351 -13.10 -33.49 -15.85
CA GLY A 351 -13.16 -32.09 -16.33
C GLY A 351 -12.33 -31.10 -15.51
N ILE A 352 -11.77 -31.52 -14.38
CA ILE A 352 -11.06 -30.62 -13.45
C ILE A 352 -9.53 -30.74 -13.61
N SER A 353 -9.01 -31.92 -13.98
CA SER A 353 -7.57 -32.09 -14.20
C SER A 353 -7.06 -31.26 -15.37
N HIS A 354 -7.83 -31.08 -16.44
CA HIS A 354 -7.49 -30.16 -17.54
C HIS A 354 -7.47 -28.69 -17.18
N PHE A 355 -8.09 -28.31 -16.04
CA PHE A 355 -8.11 -26.93 -15.58
C PHE A 355 -6.82 -26.57 -14.83
N TYR A 356 -6.18 -27.53 -14.18
CA TYR A 356 -4.92 -27.30 -13.44
C TYR A 356 -3.72 -27.16 -14.38
N GLU A 357 -3.68 -27.82 -15.53
CA GLU A 357 -2.64 -27.61 -16.56
C GLU A 357 -2.65 -26.20 -17.16
N TYR A 358 -3.82 -25.50 -17.11
CA TYR A 358 -3.94 -24.13 -17.61
C TYR A 358 -3.56 -23.05 -16.58
N VAL A 359 -3.50 -23.40 -15.30
CA VAL A 359 -3.30 -22.46 -14.17
C VAL A 359 -1.81 -22.20 -13.88
N GLU A 360 -0.89 -23.01 -14.38
CA GLU A 360 0.56 -22.75 -14.23
C GLU A 360 1.08 -21.55 -15.04
N TYR A 361 0.26 -20.91 -15.89
CA TYR A 361 0.77 -19.92 -16.86
C TYR A 361 0.38 -18.46 -16.63
N GLU A 362 -0.56 -18.10 -15.76
CA GLU A 362 -0.82 -16.66 -15.48
C GLU A 362 -1.28 -16.41 -14.05
N HIS A 363 -0.43 -15.73 -13.27
CA HIS A 363 -0.78 -15.13 -11.99
C HIS A 363 -1.76 -13.96 -12.20
N ASN A 364 -3.05 -14.24 -12.12
CA ASN A 364 -4.09 -13.21 -12.20
C ASN A 364 -5.06 -13.35 -11.01
N SER A 365 -5.29 -12.26 -10.26
CA SER A 365 -6.16 -12.23 -9.08
C SER A 365 -7.61 -12.72 -9.34
N GLU A 366 -8.00 -12.82 -10.61
CA GLU A 366 -9.28 -13.35 -11.05
C GLU A 366 -9.34 -14.89 -11.01
N ILE A 367 -8.17 -15.53 -11.16
CA ILE A 367 -8.00 -16.98 -11.07
C ILE A 367 -8.04 -17.45 -9.63
N ASP A 368 -7.36 -16.74 -8.72
CA ASP A 368 -7.41 -17.03 -7.27
C ASP A 368 -8.84 -16.94 -6.74
N LYS A 369 -9.60 -15.95 -7.21
CA LYS A 369 -11.02 -15.81 -6.85
C LYS A 369 -11.90 -16.95 -7.36
N LYS A 370 -11.60 -17.49 -8.54
CA LYS A 370 -12.29 -18.67 -9.10
C LYS A 370 -11.90 -19.97 -8.42
N ILE A 371 -10.65 -20.08 -7.96
CA ILE A 371 -10.18 -21.22 -7.15
C ILE A 371 -10.93 -21.27 -5.83
N ASP A 372 -11.08 -20.13 -5.14
CA ASP A 372 -11.86 -20.04 -3.90
C ASP A 372 -13.36 -20.38 -4.13
N GLU A 373 -13.96 -19.90 -5.22
CA GLU A 373 -15.33 -20.24 -5.60
C GLU A 373 -15.50 -21.74 -5.86
N ILE A 374 -14.52 -22.39 -6.49
CA ILE A 374 -14.51 -23.84 -6.75
C ILE A 374 -14.32 -24.63 -5.45
N GLN A 375 -13.49 -24.12 -4.54
CA GLN A 375 -13.28 -24.74 -3.22
C GLN A 375 -14.58 -24.73 -2.39
N VAL A 376 -15.27 -23.59 -2.35
CA VAL A 376 -16.59 -23.45 -1.69
C VAL A 376 -17.65 -24.33 -2.34
N LEU A 377 -17.63 -24.51 -3.66
CA LEU A 377 -18.54 -25.42 -4.38
C LEU A 377 -18.24 -26.89 -4.06
N LYS A 378 -16.95 -27.27 -3.96
CA LYS A 378 -16.54 -28.62 -3.54
C LYS A 378 -17.01 -28.96 -2.12
N GLU A 379 -16.88 -28.02 -1.18
CA GLU A 379 -17.35 -28.20 0.20
C GLU A 379 -18.88 -28.32 0.27
N LYS A 380 -19.62 -27.54 -0.52
CA LYS A 380 -21.08 -27.66 -0.63
C LYS A 380 -21.52 -29.01 -1.23
N LEU A 381 -20.84 -29.48 -2.27
CA LEU A 381 -21.13 -30.79 -2.87
C LEU A 381 -20.82 -31.94 -1.92
N ALA A 382 -19.72 -31.85 -1.16
CA ALA A 382 -19.37 -32.83 -0.14
C ALA A 382 -20.39 -32.87 1.01
N MET A 383 -20.93 -31.71 1.42
CA MET A 383 -22.02 -31.63 2.42
C MET A 383 -23.34 -32.22 1.89
N GLU A 384 -23.68 -31.99 0.63
CA GLU A 384 -24.88 -32.56 0.01
C GLU A 384 -24.81 -34.09 -0.12
N GLN A 385 -23.63 -34.68 -0.27
CA GLN A 385 -23.42 -36.13 -0.34
C GLN A 385 -23.42 -36.80 1.02
N THR A 386 -23.22 -36.03 2.11
CA THR A 386 -23.21 -36.57 3.49
C THR A 386 -24.54 -36.43 4.25
N LEU A 387 -25.54 -35.76 3.66
CA LEU A 387 -26.87 -35.63 4.25
C LEU A 387 -27.72 -36.89 3.99
N PRO A 388 -28.40 -37.45 5.00
CA PRO A 388 -29.38 -38.54 4.81
C PRO A 388 -30.48 -38.11 3.83
N GLN A 389 -30.95 -39.01 2.97
CA GLN A 389 -31.95 -38.73 1.92
C GLN A 389 -33.26 -38.11 2.40
N ASP A 390 -33.53 -38.09 3.70
CA ASP A 390 -34.76 -37.57 4.32
C ASP A 390 -34.78 -36.03 4.50
N TYR A 391 -33.71 -35.31 4.08
CA TYR A 391 -33.56 -33.85 4.28
C TYR A 391 -33.57 -33.01 3.02
N LEU A 392 -33.96 -33.58 1.85
CA LEU A 392 -34.06 -32.77 0.64
C LEU A 392 -35.45 -32.08 0.57
N PRO A 393 -35.56 -30.75 0.48
CA PRO A 393 -36.84 -30.09 0.28
C PRO A 393 -37.39 -30.43 -1.09
N ASN A 394 -38.68 -30.83 -1.16
CA ASN A 394 -39.41 -31.13 -2.36
C ASN A 394 -39.27 -30.00 -3.37
N ARG A 395 -38.69 -30.27 -4.53
CA ARG A 395 -38.75 -29.38 -5.70
C ARG A 395 -40.16 -29.51 -6.34
N THR A 396 -40.95 -28.46 -6.17
CA THR A 396 -42.06 -28.12 -7.03
C THR A 396 -41.70 -26.88 -7.83
#